data_edc82933650339276c673d9fa54557fc
#
_entry.id   edc82933650339276c673d9fa54557fc
#
_cell.length_a   1.000
_cell.length_b   1.000
_cell.length_c   1.000
_cell.angle_alpha   90.00
_cell.angle_beta   90.00
_cell.angle_gamma   90.00
#
_symmetry.space_group_name_H-M   'P 1'
#
loop_
_entity.id
_entity.type
_entity.pdbx_description
1 polymer ?
#
loop_
_entity_poly.entity_id
_entity_poly.type
_entity_poly.pdbx_seq_one_letter_code
_entity_poly.pdbx_strand_id
1 'polypeptide(L)'
;MTVIVIGLLIPLLGTMLGSAFVFLMRDEMSVRMQKWLLGFASGVMVAASVWSLLIPSMEMEASSGKWSVVPAAVGFLLGMGFLLLIDVLTPHLHIGTDKPEGLRAHLSRTAMLALAVTIHNLPEGMAVGVVFAGASSGATTITITSALAVAVGIAIQNIPEGAIISMSMRAAGNSRRRSFLIGSLSGAVEPVGAVAVVLLASLLMPVLPYMLSFAAGAMFYVVVEELIPEASSGQHSNLSTIGFSVGFVLMMVLDVVMG
;
A
#
# COMPACT_ATOMS: atom_id res chain seq x y z
N MET A 1 -2.23 20.79 -12.39
CA MET A 1 -3.48 20.12 -11.98
C MET A 1 -3.69 18.77 -12.67
N THR A 2 -3.64 18.66 -13.97
CA THR A 2 -3.85 17.37 -14.70
C THR A 2 -2.90 16.25 -14.26
N VAL A 3 -1.61 16.53 -14.09
CA VAL A 3 -0.62 15.52 -13.67
C VAL A 3 -0.91 14.98 -12.26
N ILE A 4 -1.35 15.84 -11.35
CA ILE A 4 -1.74 15.42 -10.00
C ILE A 4 -2.93 14.47 -10.06
N VAL A 5 -4.01 14.84 -10.76
CA VAL A 5 -5.20 13.99 -10.89
C VAL A 5 -4.84 12.63 -11.49
N ILE A 6 -4.01 12.59 -12.52
CA ILE A 6 -3.52 11.33 -13.10
C ILE A 6 -2.72 10.55 -12.04
N GLY A 7 -1.79 11.22 -11.34
CA GLY A 7 -0.96 10.59 -10.32
C GLY A 7 -1.77 9.94 -9.20
N LEU A 8 -2.85 10.58 -8.74
CA LEU A 8 -3.73 10.02 -7.71
C LEU A 8 -4.53 8.79 -8.17
N LEU A 9 -4.67 8.58 -9.48
CA LEU A 9 -5.39 7.43 -10.06
C LEU A 9 -4.47 6.27 -10.44
N ILE A 10 -3.15 6.51 -10.53
CA ILE A 10 -2.17 5.49 -10.95
C ILE A 10 -2.23 4.23 -10.06
N PRO A 11 -2.27 4.32 -8.71
CA PRO A 11 -2.35 3.13 -7.86
C PRO A 11 -3.58 2.26 -8.16
N LEU A 12 -4.75 2.86 -8.24
CA LEU A 12 -5.99 2.16 -8.61
C LEU A 12 -5.86 1.42 -9.95
N LEU A 13 -5.18 2.00 -10.94
CA LEU A 13 -4.94 1.33 -12.22
C LEU A 13 -4.09 0.07 -12.04
N GLY A 14 -3.12 0.08 -11.11
CA GLY A 14 -2.35 -1.10 -10.73
C GLY A 14 -3.24 -2.21 -10.18
N THR A 15 -4.09 -1.90 -9.20
CA THR A 15 -5.07 -2.84 -8.61
C THR A 15 -6.03 -3.40 -9.67
N MET A 16 -6.52 -2.56 -10.58
CA MET A 16 -7.39 -2.98 -11.68
C MET A 16 -6.68 -3.91 -12.66
N LEU A 17 -5.44 -3.59 -13.05
CA LEU A 17 -4.62 -4.43 -13.92
C LEU A 17 -4.37 -5.80 -13.28
N GLY A 18 -4.00 -5.82 -11.99
CA GLY A 18 -3.86 -7.04 -11.23
C GLY A 18 -5.16 -7.85 -11.20
N SER A 19 -6.26 -7.22 -10.85
CA SER A 19 -7.58 -7.87 -10.82
C SER A 19 -8.00 -8.46 -12.16
N ALA A 20 -7.55 -7.88 -13.28
CA ALA A 20 -7.86 -8.37 -14.61
C ALA A 20 -7.20 -9.74 -14.96
N PHE A 21 -6.19 -10.18 -14.18
CA PHE A 21 -5.60 -11.51 -14.34
C PHE A 21 -6.64 -12.64 -14.20
N VAL A 22 -7.73 -12.42 -13.47
CA VAL A 22 -8.83 -13.39 -13.35
C VAL A 22 -9.48 -13.76 -14.69
N PHE A 23 -9.36 -12.93 -15.73
CA PHE A 23 -9.85 -13.24 -17.07
C PHE A 23 -8.89 -14.11 -17.86
N LEU A 24 -7.58 -14.00 -17.58
CA LEU A 24 -6.52 -14.71 -18.30
C LEU A 24 -6.22 -16.08 -17.69
N MET A 25 -6.26 -16.18 -16.36
CA MET A 25 -5.98 -17.42 -15.66
C MET A 25 -7.19 -18.37 -15.70
N ARG A 26 -6.92 -19.66 -15.96
CA ARG A 26 -7.95 -20.72 -15.98
C ARG A 26 -8.15 -21.35 -14.61
N ASP A 27 -7.05 -21.53 -13.90
CA ASP A 27 -6.98 -22.20 -12.60
C ASP A 27 -6.66 -21.20 -11.47
N GLU A 28 -6.70 -21.67 -10.24
CA GLU A 28 -6.28 -20.92 -9.07
C GLU A 28 -4.80 -20.55 -9.17
N MET A 29 -4.44 -19.41 -8.54
CA MET A 29 -3.04 -19.00 -8.47
C MET A 29 -2.24 -20.03 -7.69
N SER A 30 -1.10 -20.47 -8.24
CA SER A 30 -0.24 -21.40 -7.52
C SER A 30 0.35 -20.75 -6.27
N VAL A 31 0.49 -21.53 -5.18
CA VAL A 31 1.09 -21.07 -3.93
C VAL A 31 2.49 -20.47 -4.14
N ARG A 32 3.26 -21.02 -5.08
CA ARG A 32 4.59 -20.48 -5.41
C ARG A 32 4.54 -19.07 -5.99
N MET A 33 3.60 -18.83 -6.90
CA MET A 33 3.39 -17.52 -7.51
C MET A 33 2.88 -16.52 -6.47
N GLN A 34 1.93 -16.92 -5.62
CA GLN A 34 1.43 -16.09 -4.54
C GLN A 34 2.55 -15.66 -3.59
N LYS A 35 3.39 -16.58 -3.13
CA LYS A 35 4.55 -16.27 -2.28
C LYS A 35 5.53 -15.30 -2.92
N TRP A 36 5.81 -15.48 -4.22
CA TRP A 36 6.70 -14.57 -4.93
C TRP A 36 6.10 -13.16 -5.07
N LEU A 37 4.82 -13.08 -5.42
CA LEU A 37 4.10 -11.81 -5.59
C LEU A 37 3.96 -11.04 -4.27
N LEU A 38 3.61 -11.72 -3.17
CA LEU A 38 3.54 -11.12 -1.83
C LEU A 38 4.90 -10.62 -1.36
N GLY A 39 5.95 -11.42 -1.56
CA GLY A 39 7.32 -10.97 -1.28
C GLY A 39 7.68 -9.74 -2.11
N PHE A 40 7.39 -9.74 -3.40
CA PHE A 40 7.66 -8.63 -4.30
C PHE A 40 6.94 -7.34 -3.85
N ALA A 41 5.64 -7.42 -3.57
CA ALA A 41 4.87 -6.27 -3.06
C ALA A 41 5.46 -5.75 -1.74
N SER A 42 5.77 -6.64 -0.79
CA SER A 42 6.43 -6.28 0.48
C SER A 42 7.74 -5.52 0.27
N GLY A 43 8.56 -5.96 -0.68
CA GLY A 43 9.84 -5.32 -1.01
C GLY A 43 9.65 -3.91 -1.56
N VAL A 44 8.71 -3.73 -2.49
CA VAL A 44 8.36 -2.40 -3.04
C VAL A 44 7.86 -1.48 -1.93
N MET A 45 6.93 -1.95 -1.08
CA MET A 45 6.36 -1.15 0.03
C MET A 45 7.43 -0.71 1.02
N VAL A 46 8.34 -1.60 1.43
CA VAL A 46 9.43 -1.25 2.36
C VAL A 46 10.35 -0.20 1.74
N ALA A 47 10.75 -0.37 0.48
CA ALA A 47 11.60 0.60 -0.19
C ALA A 47 10.91 1.96 -0.33
N ALA A 48 9.65 2.02 -0.80
CA ALA A 48 8.88 3.25 -0.89
C ALA A 48 8.75 3.95 0.48
N SER A 49 8.45 3.19 1.53
CA SER A 49 8.32 3.74 2.88
C SER A 49 9.62 4.38 3.37
N VAL A 50 10.77 3.80 3.04
CA VAL A 50 12.07 4.34 3.47
C VAL A 50 12.49 5.52 2.62
N TRP A 51 12.62 5.33 1.30
CA TRP A 51 13.20 6.35 0.40
C TRP A 51 12.24 7.50 0.11
N SER A 52 10.97 7.19 -0.14
CA SER A 52 10.02 8.20 -0.58
C SER A 52 9.26 8.89 0.56
N LEU A 53 9.28 8.33 1.78
CA LEU A 53 8.50 8.87 2.90
C LEU A 53 9.36 9.19 4.12
N LEU A 54 10.11 8.22 4.69
CA LEU A 54 10.90 8.46 5.92
C LEU A 54 12.10 9.38 5.68
N ILE A 55 12.86 9.17 4.61
CA ILE A 55 14.02 10.00 4.31
C ILE A 55 13.58 11.45 4.05
N PRO A 56 12.61 11.75 3.16
CA PRO A 56 12.10 13.11 2.97
C PRO A 56 11.53 13.73 4.24
N SER A 57 10.86 12.96 5.10
CA SER A 57 10.38 13.44 6.41
C SER A 57 11.53 14.00 7.27
N MET A 58 12.66 13.30 7.33
CA MET A 58 13.84 13.74 8.09
C MET A 58 14.57 14.89 7.40
N GLU A 59 14.66 14.89 6.07
CA GLU A 59 15.32 15.95 5.30
C GLU A 59 14.60 17.29 5.41
N MET A 60 13.28 17.29 5.49
CA MET A 60 12.49 18.51 5.71
C MET A 60 12.82 19.19 7.06
N GLU A 61 13.26 18.41 8.04
CA GLU A 61 13.65 18.89 9.38
C GLU A 61 15.17 18.95 9.58
N ALA A 62 15.95 18.90 8.52
CA ALA A 62 17.43 18.86 8.60
C ALA A 62 18.04 20.02 9.40
N SER A 63 17.39 21.20 9.42
CA SER A 63 17.81 22.34 10.24
C SER A 63 17.79 22.07 11.75
N SER A 64 17.01 21.10 12.20
CA SER A 64 16.91 20.65 13.60
C SER A 64 18.05 19.71 14.02
N GLY A 65 19.00 19.42 13.13
CA GLY A 65 20.14 18.54 13.37
C GLY A 65 19.69 17.14 13.80
N LYS A 66 20.23 16.63 14.92
CA LYS A 66 19.87 15.28 15.40
C LYS A 66 18.40 15.11 15.79
N TRP A 67 17.66 16.19 15.98
CA TRP A 67 16.24 16.15 16.30
C TRP A 67 15.33 15.98 15.08
N SER A 68 15.89 16.03 13.86
CA SER A 68 15.15 15.75 12.60
C SER A 68 14.49 14.36 12.58
N VAL A 69 15.00 13.42 13.38
CA VAL A 69 14.43 12.07 13.53
C VAL A 69 13.10 12.06 14.29
N VAL A 70 12.80 13.10 15.10
CA VAL A 70 11.61 13.09 15.97
C VAL A 70 10.30 13.05 15.19
N PRO A 71 10.05 13.90 14.19
CA PRO A 71 8.86 13.79 13.35
C PRO A 71 8.74 12.43 12.65
N ALA A 72 9.86 11.92 12.15
CA ALA A 72 9.90 10.62 11.49
C ALA A 72 9.53 9.49 12.45
N ALA A 73 10.11 9.45 13.64
CA ALA A 73 9.84 8.41 14.64
C ALA A 73 8.40 8.49 15.18
N VAL A 74 7.95 9.69 15.54
CA VAL A 74 6.60 9.90 16.11
C VAL A 74 5.53 9.59 15.07
N GLY A 75 5.65 10.12 13.86
CA GLY A 75 4.70 9.87 12.78
C GLY A 75 4.64 8.38 12.43
N PHE A 76 5.79 7.72 12.32
CA PHE A 76 5.86 6.28 12.04
C PHE A 76 5.12 5.44 13.08
N LEU A 77 5.37 5.68 14.38
CA LEU A 77 4.68 4.97 15.45
C LEU A 77 3.18 5.26 15.48
N LEU A 78 2.77 6.50 15.19
CA LEU A 78 1.36 6.86 15.09
C LEU A 78 0.69 6.16 13.90
N GLY A 79 1.36 6.04 12.76
CA GLY A 79 0.85 5.32 11.58
C GLY A 79 0.67 3.83 11.85
N MET A 80 1.67 3.19 12.46
CA MET A 80 1.55 1.79 12.90
C MET A 80 0.42 1.60 13.90
N GLY A 81 0.34 2.46 14.93
CA GLY A 81 -0.71 2.39 15.95
C GLY A 81 -2.11 2.65 15.39
N PHE A 82 -2.23 3.52 14.39
CA PHE A 82 -3.48 3.79 13.69
C PHE A 82 -4.00 2.55 12.95
N LEU A 83 -3.12 1.88 12.18
CA LEU A 83 -3.50 0.66 11.47
C LEU A 83 -3.82 -0.47 12.43
N LEU A 84 -3.01 -0.67 13.48
CA LEU A 84 -3.30 -1.63 14.54
C LEU A 84 -4.68 -1.37 15.17
N LEU A 85 -5.03 -0.12 15.42
CA LEU A 85 -6.34 0.24 15.97
C LEU A 85 -7.48 -0.10 15.00
N ILE A 86 -7.32 0.25 13.71
CA ILE A 86 -8.32 -0.08 12.69
C ILE A 86 -8.47 -1.59 12.56
N ASP A 87 -7.37 -2.31 12.54
CA ASP A 87 -7.33 -3.77 12.42
C ASP A 87 -8.11 -4.44 13.56
N VAL A 88 -7.84 -4.04 14.80
CA VAL A 88 -8.56 -4.55 15.99
C VAL A 88 -10.05 -4.18 15.98
N LEU A 89 -10.42 -3.03 15.41
CA LEU A 89 -11.82 -2.56 15.40
C LEU A 89 -12.61 -3.06 14.20
N THR A 90 -11.97 -3.43 13.11
CA THR A 90 -12.67 -3.80 11.86
C THR A 90 -12.82 -5.30 11.75
N PRO A 91 -14.04 -5.83 11.51
CA PRO A 91 -14.23 -7.25 11.27
C PRO A 91 -13.64 -7.63 9.91
N HIS A 92 -12.56 -8.39 9.90
CA HIS A 92 -11.85 -8.78 8.69
C HIS A 92 -11.37 -10.24 8.75
N LEU A 93 -10.87 -10.73 7.64
CA LEU A 93 -10.35 -12.09 7.50
C LEU A 93 -9.11 -12.07 6.61
N HIS A 94 -8.02 -12.64 7.10
CA HIS A 94 -6.81 -12.83 6.29
C HIS A 94 -6.98 -13.95 5.26
N ILE A 95 -6.29 -13.82 4.13
CA ILE A 95 -6.29 -14.86 3.09
C ILE A 95 -5.67 -16.14 3.66
N GLY A 96 -6.34 -17.26 3.46
CA GLY A 96 -5.85 -18.56 3.96
C GLY A 96 -6.24 -18.91 5.40
N THR A 97 -6.94 -18.02 6.12
CA THR A 97 -7.48 -18.31 7.46
C THR A 97 -9.00 -18.49 7.45
N ASP A 98 -9.50 -19.21 8.45
CA ASP A 98 -10.95 -19.39 8.69
C ASP A 98 -11.41 -18.68 9.98
N LYS A 99 -10.50 -18.01 10.68
CA LYS A 99 -10.80 -17.30 11.91
C LYS A 99 -10.91 -15.82 11.64
N PRO A 100 -12.11 -15.22 11.74
CA PRO A 100 -12.27 -13.77 11.65
C PRO A 100 -11.59 -13.07 12.83
N GLU A 101 -11.00 -11.91 12.53
CA GLU A 101 -10.41 -11.00 13.49
C GLU A 101 -11.24 -9.71 13.60
N GLY A 102 -10.92 -8.86 14.58
CA GLY A 102 -11.66 -7.64 14.87
C GLY A 102 -12.98 -7.85 15.60
N LEU A 103 -13.84 -6.85 15.58
CA LEU A 103 -15.14 -6.89 16.23
C LEU A 103 -16.08 -7.92 15.54
N ARG A 104 -16.86 -8.64 16.35
CA ARG A 104 -17.80 -9.64 15.82
C ARG A 104 -18.84 -8.98 14.92
N ALA A 105 -18.92 -9.43 13.66
CA ALA A 105 -19.92 -8.98 12.70
C ALA A 105 -20.47 -10.16 11.89
N HIS A 106 -21.72 -10.03 11.45
CA HIS A 106 -22.37 -11.01 10.57
C HIS A 106 -22.06 -10.71 9.09
N LEU A 107 -20.78 -10.61 8.74
CA LEU A 107 -20.34 -10.40 7.37
C LEU A 107 -20.03 -11.74 6.70
N SER A 108 -20.24 -11.82 5.38
CA SER A 108 -19.80 -12.97 4.60
C SER A 108 -18.26 -13.03 4.55
N ARG A 109 -17.69 -14.24 4.41
CA ARG A 109 -16.25 -14.43 4.23
C ARG A 109 -15.68 -13.51 3.13
N THR A 110 -16.35 -13.43 1.99
CA THR A 110 -15.96 -12.56 0.88
C THR A 110 -15.93 -11.08 1.26
N ALA A 111 -16.91 -10.62 2.05
CA ALA A 111 -16.96 -9.24 2.50
C ALA A 111 -15.82 -8.91 3.48
N MET A 112 -15.50 -9.83 4.39
CA MET A 112 -14.39 -9.67 5.34
C MET A 112 -13.02 -9.63 4.64
N LEU A 113 -12.80 -10.52 3.66
CA LEU A 113 -11.58 -10.50 2.83
C LEU A 113 -11.44 -9.19 2.03
N ALA A 114 -12.53 -8.74 1.40
CA ALA A 114 -12.53 -7.48 0.66
C ALA A 114 -12.29 -6.27 1.57
N LEU A 115 -12.82 -6.29 2.80
CA LEU A 115 -12.65 -5.22 3.77
C LEU A 115 -11.20 -5.16 4.29
N ALA A 116 -10.58 -6.30 4.61
CA ALA A 116 -9.17 -6.37 4.97
C ALA A 116 -8.32 -5.57 3.97
N VAL A 117 -8.36 -5.96 2.70
CA VAL A 117 -7.56 -5.30 1.67
C VAL A 117 -7.92 -3.83 1.46
N THR A 118 -9.21 -3.47 1.57
CA THR A 118 -9.63 -2.07 1.49
C THR A 118 -8.99 -1.21 2.58
N ILE A 119 -8.82 -1.75 3.78
CA ILE A 119 -8.14 -1.07 4.90
C ILE A 119 -6.67 -0.83 4.57
N HIS A 120 -6.01 -1.81 3.95
CA HIS A 120 -4.58 -1.73 3.62
C HIS A 120 -4.30 -0.74 2.47
N ASN A 121 -5.19 -0.63 1.52
CA ASN A 121 -5.06 0.29 0.40
C ASN A 121 -5.27 1.77 0.81
N LEU A 122 -5.90 2.03 1.96
CA LEU A 122 -6.08 3.41 2.44
C LEU A 122 -4.76 4.13 2.73
N PRO A 123 -3.80 3.56 3.49
CA PRO A 123 -2.48 4.15 3.69
C PRO A 123 -1.70 4.41 2.40
N GLU A 124 -1.84 3.54 1.41
CA GLU A 124 -1.20 3.70 0.11
C GLU A 124 -1.73 4.92 -0.63
N GLY A 125 -3.05 5.08 -0.66
CA GLY A 125 -3.67 6.29 -1.19
C GLY A 125 -3.24 7.54 -0.42
N MET A 126 -3.21 7.49 0.91
CA MET A 126 -2.74 8.60 1.74
C MET A 126 -1.28 8.94 1.44
N ALA A 127 -0.39 7.96 1.28
CA ALA A 127 1.02 8.17 0.93
C ALA A 127 1.15 8.94 -0.38
N VAL A 128 0.43 8.53 -1.44
CA VAL A 128 0.39 9.25 -2.72
C VAL A 128 -0.14 10.68 -2.52
N GLY A 129 -1.21 10.85 -1.75
CA GLY A 129 -1.78 12.17 -1.45
C GLY A 129 -0.78 13.09 -0.76
N VAL A 130 -0.03 12.59 0.23
CA VAL A 130 0.96 13.36 1.01
C VAL A 130 2.11 13.82 0.13
N VAL A 131 2.69 12.94 -0.71
CA VAL A 131 3.81 13.32 -1.59
C VAL A 131 3.37 14.31 -2.67
N PHE A 132 2.16 14.18 -3.25
CA PHE A 132 1.63 15.17 -4.19
C PHE A 132 1.27 16.50 -3.52
N ALA A 133 0.77 16.49 -2.28
CA ALA A 133 0.54 17.70 -1.50
C ALA A 133 1.87 18.43 -1.24
N GLY A 134 2.91 17.72 -0.81
CA GLY A 134 4.25 18.25 -0.62
C GLY A 134 4.83 18.84 -1.91
N ALA A 135 4.81 18.08 -3.00
CA ALA A 135 5.30 18.53 -4.30
C ALA A 135 4.58 19.77 -4.83
N SER A 136 3.29 19.90 -4.54
CA SER A 136 2.46 21.03 -5.02
C SER A 136 2.65 22.30 -4.21
N SER A 137 3.16 22.20 -2.99
CA SER A 137 3.35 23.36 -2.09
C SER A 137 4.51 24.25 -2.50
N GLY A 138 5.50 23.72 -3.22
CA GLY A 138 6.75 24.39 -3.56
C GLY A 138 7.65 24.72 -2.35
N ALA A 139 7.25 24.30 -1.16
CA ALA A 139 7.96 24.55 0.10
C ALA A 139 8.79 23.36 0.58
N THR A 140 8.87 22.29 -0.22
CA THR A 140 9.55 21.04 0.12
C THR A 140 10.56 20.63 -0.95
N THR A 141 11.44 19.69 -0.61
CA THR A 141 12.37 19.06 -1.57
C THR A 141 11.67 18.02 -2.47
N ILE A 142 10.40 17.67 -2.17
CA ILE A 142 9.63 16.69 -2.93
C ILE A 142 9.24 17.28 -4.29
N THR A 143 9.65 16.62 -5.37
CA THR A 143 9.33 17.00 -6.73
C THR A 143 8.08 16.31 -7.25
N ILE A 144 7.46 16.83 -8.31
CA ILE A 144 6.36 16.12 -9.00
C ILE A 144 6.83 14.78 -9.57
N THR A 145 8.10 14.69 -9.98
CA THR A 145 8.69 13.47 -10.53
C THR A 145 8.85 12.41 -9.45
N SER A 146 9.34 12.79 -8.25
CA SER A 146 9.42 11.85 -7.12
C SER A 146 8.02 11.42 -6.64
N ALA A 147 7.03 12.34 -6.62
CA ALA A 147 5.65 11.96 -6.32
C ALA A 147 5.07 10.96 -7.34
N LEU A 148 5.40 11.12 -8.64
CA LEU A 148 5.03 10.14 -9.66
C LEU A 148 5.76 8.80 -9.48
N ALA A 149 7.03 8.81 -9.06
CA ALA A 149 7.77 7.58 -8.75
C ALA A 149 7.06 6.76 -7.66
N VAL A 150 6.61 7.43 -6.59
CA VAL A 150 5.82 6.80 -5.53
C VAL A 150 4.51 6.23 -6.08
N ALA A 151 3.76 7.00 -6.84
CA ALA A 151 2.49 6.54 -7.40
C ALA A 151 2.66 5.33 -8.32
N VAL A 152 3.72 5.32 -9.17
CA VAL A 152 4.06 4.19 -10.04
C VAL A 152 4.54 2.98 -9.22
N GLY A 153 5.37 3.20 -8.21
CA GLY A 153 5.83 2.13 -7.31
C GLY A 153 4.65 1.45 -6.61
N ILE A 154 3.72 2.23 -6.05
CA ILE A 154 2.50 1.72 -5.43
C ILE A 154 1.63 0.99 -6.47
N ALA A 155 1.46 1.52 -7.68
CA ALA A 155 0.74 0.80 -8.73
C ALA A 155 1.38 -0.55 -9.08
N ILE A 156 2.71 -0.64 -9.11
CA ILE A 156 3.43 -1.89 -9.40
C ILE A 156 3.18 -2.93 -8.31
N GLN A 157 3.19 -2.56 -7.03
CA GLN A 157 2.88 -3.49 -5.94
C GLN A 157 1.40 -3.90 -5.91
N ASN A 158 0.50 -3.00 -6.30
CA ASN A 158 -0.95 -3.25 -6.34
C ASN A 158 -1.35 -4.25 -7.43
N ILE A 159 -0.51 -4.46 -8.48
CA ILE A 159 -0.75 -5.53 -9.47
C ILE A 159 -0.78 -6.91 -8.80
N PRO A 160 0.22 -7.35 -8.03
CA PRO A 160 0.14 -8.55 -7.20
C PRO A 160 -1.11 -8.62 -6.33
N GLU A 161 -1.41 -7.56 -5.60
CA GLU A 161 -2.52 -7.52 -4.65
C GLU A 161 -3.88 -7.69 -5.32
N GLY A 162 -4.15 -6.92 -6.36
CA GLY A 162 -5.36 -7.05 -7.17
C GLY A 162 -5.52 -8.44 -7.78
N ALA A 163 -4.42 -9.05 -8.23
CA ALA A 163 -4.43 -10.42 -8.75
C ALA A 163 -4.78 -11.43 -7.66
N ILE A 164 -4.16 -11.35 -6.49
CA ILE A 164 -4.40 -12.26 -5.35
C ILE A 164 -5.86 -12.16 -4.91
N ILE A 165 -6.41 -10.95 -4.74
CA ILE A 165 -7.80 -10.75 -4.31
C ILE A 165 -8.78 -11.31 -5.34
N SER A 166 -8.65 -10.91 -6.61
CA SER A 166 -9.56 -11.33 -7.66
C SER A 166 -9.56 -12.85 -7.84
N MET A 167 -8.38 -13.49 -7.73
CA MET A 167 -8.26 -14.94 -7.81
C MET A 167 -8.83 -15.64 -6.58
N SER A 168 -8.61 -15.12 -5.36
CA SER A 168 -9.22 -15.63 -4.14
C SER A 168 -10.75 -15.53 -4.18
N MET A 169 -11.29 -14.42 -4.70
CA MET A 169 -12.74 -14.28 -4.93
C MET A 169 -13.25 -15.28 -5.94
N ARG A 170 -12.47 -15.59 -6.96
CA ARG A 170 -12.81 -16.63 -7.95
C ARG A 170 -12.82 -18.03 -7.34
N ALA A 171 -11.81 -18.35 -6.53
CA ALA A 171 -11.74 -19.61 -5.78
C ALA A 171 -12.93 -19.77 -4.81
N ALA A 172 -13.41 -18.68 -4.21
CA ALA A 172 -14.61 -18.66 -3.38
C ALA A 172 -15.94 -18.83 -4.17
N GLY A 173 -15.89 -19.16 -5.49
CA GLY A 173 -17.05 -19.49 -6.31
C GLY A 173 -17.70 -18.30 -7.02
N ASN A 174 -17.15 -17.09 -6.94
CA ASN A 174 -17.67 -15.93 -7.67
C ASN A 174 -17.40 -16.05 -9.18
N SER A 175 -18.23 -15.40 -10.00
CA SER A 175 -17.97 -15.28 -11.43
C SER A 175 -16.72 -14.40 -11.68
N ARG A 176 -16.03 -14.59 -12.82
CA ARG A 176 -14.85 -13.78 -13.20
C ARG A 176 -15.14 -12.28 -13.14
N ARG A 177 -16.28 -11.84 -13.68
CA ARG A 177 -16.68 -10.43 -13.66
C ARG A 177 -16.84 -9.90 -12.23
N ARG A 178 -17.50 -10.68 -11.36
CA ARG A 178 -17.68 -10.28 -9.97
C ARG A 178 -16.36 -10.25 -9.21
N SER A 179 -15.50 -11.23 -9.43
CA SER A 179 -14.15 -11.27 -8.84
C SER A 179 -13.29 -10.08 -9.28
N PHE A 180 -13.31 -9.74 -10.57
CA PHE A 180 -12.66 -8.53 -11.10
C PHE A 180 -13.19 -7.25 -10.44
N LEU A 181 -14.52 -7.11 -10.35
CA LEU A 181 -15.13 -5.92 -9.74
C LEU A 181 -14.77 -5.79 -8.26
N ILE A 182 -14.82 -6.88 -7.48
CA ILE A 182 -14.45 -6.84 -6.06
C ILE A 182 -12.99 -6.47 -5.90
N GLY A 183 -12.08 -7.11 -6.66
CA GLY A 183 -10.66 -6.78 -6.61
C GLY A 183 -10.35 -5.35 -7.07
N SER A 184 -11.02 -4.84 -8.10
CA SER A 184 -10.84 -3.45 -8.54
C SER A 184 -11.41 -2.44 -7.56
N LEU A 185 -12.54 -2.73 -6.92
CA LEU A 185 -13.17 -1.84 -5.94
C LEU A 185 -12.39 -1.76 -4.63
N SER A 186 -11.63 -2.80 -4.24
CA SER A 186 -10.76 -2.70 -3.06
C SER A 186 -9.71 -1.60 -3.21
N GLY A 187 -9.23 -1.32 -4.43
CA GLY A 187 -8.33 -0.22 -4.73
C GLY A 187 -9.02 1.16 -4.83
N ALA A 188 -10.36 1.23 -4.89
CA ALA A 188 -11.05 2.52 -5.03
C ALA A 188 -10.87 3.45 -3.83
N VAL A 189 -10.49 2.92 -2.67
CA VAL A 189 -10.16 3.71 -1.48
C VAL A 189 -8.86 4.51 -1.64
N GLU A 190 -7.94 4.07 -2.50
CA GLU A 190 -6.65 4.73 -2.74
C GLU A 190 -6.84 6.17 -3.28
N PRO A 191 -7.55 6.40 -4.41
CA PRO A 191 -7.79 7.77 -4.86
C PRO A 191 -8.67 8.57 -3.87
N VAL A 192 -9.53 7.93 -3.11
CA VAL A 192 -10.32 8.60 -2.06
C VAL A 192 -9.39 9.12 -0.95
N GLY A 193 -8.50 8.28 -0.43
CA GLY A 193 -7.50 8.66 0.57
C GLY A 193 -6.56 9.75 0.05
N ALA A 194 -6.07 9.59 -1.18
CA ALA A 194 -5.19 10.56 -1.82
C ALA A 194 -5.84 11.93 -2.01
N VAL A 195 -7.07 11.98 -2.52
CA VAL A 195 -7.85 13.22 -2.70
C VAL A 195 -8.15 13.87 -1.35
N ALA A 196 -8.52 13.10 -0.32
CA ALA A 196 -8.78 13.64 1.01
C ALA A 196 -7.55 14.36 1.56
N VAL A 197 -6.35 13.76 1.44
CA VAL A 197 -5.09 14.38 1.86
C VAL A 197 -4.77 15.65 1.06
N VAL A 198 -4.92 15.62 -0.27
CA VAL A 198 -4.67 16.78 -1.12
C VAL A 198 -5.65 17.94 -0.81
N LEU A 199 -6.92 17.65 -0.56
CA LEU A 199 -7.90 18.67 -0.16
C LEU A 199 -7.58 19.28 1.21
N LEU A 200 -7.00 18.51 2.11
CA LEU A 200 -6.57 18.97 3.43
C LEU A 200 -5.13 19.50 3.45
N ALA A 201 -4.47 19.61 2.30
CA ALA A 201 -3.06 19.96 2.20
C ALA A 201 -2.69 21.24 2.96
N SER A 202 -3.51 22.29 2.88
CA SER A 202 -3.25 23.55 3.59
C SER A 202 -3.20 23.40 5.12
N LEU A 203 -3.96 22.45 5.68
CA LEU A 203 -3.97 22.14 7.10
C LEU A 203 -2.82 21.20 7.47
N LEU A 204 -2.42 20.32 6.53
CA LEU A 204 -1.41 19.28 6.77
C LEU A 204 0.03 19.77 6.52
N MET A 205 0.23 20.86 5.76
CA MET A 205 1.56 21.40 5.47
C MET A 205 2.45 21.63 6.69
N PRO A 206 1.97 22.21 7.82
CA PRO A 206 2.79 22.41 9.01
C PRO A 206 3.26 21.11 9.69
N VAL A 207 2.56 19.99 9.44
CA VAL A 207 2.83 18.69 10.01
C VAL A 207 3.23 17.65 8.93
N LEU A 208 3.60 18.12 7.74
CA LEU A 208 3.91 17.27 6.59
C LEU A 208 4.99 16.21 6.90
N PRO A 209 6.09 16.50 7.63
CA PRO A 209 7.07 15.47 8.01
C PRO A 209 6.44 14.32 8.83
N TYR A 210 5.52 14.65 9.74
CA TYR A 210 4.77 13.63 10.49
C TYR A 210 3.82 12.85 9.61
N MET A 211 3.20 13.48 8.61
CA MET A 211 2.26 12.80 7.70
C MET A 211 2.98 11.83 6.75
N LEU A 212 4.16 12.20 6.25
CA LEU A 212 5.00 11.31 5.45
C LEU A 212 5.38 10.06 6.24
N SER A 213 5.90 10.24 7.44
CA SER A 213 6.30 9.13 8.30
C SER A 213 5.10 8.34 8.86
N PHE A 214 3.94 8.97 9.05
CA PHE A 214 2.69 8.28 9.39
C PHE A 214 2.28 7.30 8.28
N ALA A 215 2.30 7.76 7.02
CA ALA A 215 2.00 6.90 5.88
C ALA A 215 3.01 5.74 5.79
N ALA A 216 4.31 6.01 6.01
CA ALA A 216 5.34 4.98 6.06
C ALA A 216 5.06 3.94 7.16
N GLY A 217 4.73 4.39 8.38
CA GLY A 217 4.42 3.49 9.51
C GLY A 217 3.19 2.63 9.24
N ALA A 218 2.14 3.20 8.65
CA ALA A 218 0.95 2.48 8.26
C ALA A 218 1.25 1.40 7.19
N MET A 219 2.06 1.73 6.18
CA MET A 219 2.51 0.75 5.17
C MET A 219 3.38 -0.35 5.77
N PHE A 220 4.27 -0.02 6.72
CA PHE A 220 5.07 -1.02 7.43
C PHE A 220 4.21 -1.98 8.26
N TYR A 221 3.11 -1.48 8.86
CA TYR A 221 2.15 -2.34 9.56
C TYR A 221 1.63 -3.44 8.62
N VAL A 222 1.15 -3.06 7.46
CA VAL A 222 0.63 -4.01 6.44
C VAL A 222 1.69 -5.03 6.04
N VAL A 223 2.92 -4.58 5.81
CA VAL A 223 4.02 -5.49 5.43
C VAL A 223 4.31 -6.51 6.51
N VAL A 224 4.38 -6.08 7.77
CA VAL A 224 4.79 -6.95 8.89
C VAL A 224 3.65 -7.84 9.36
N GLU A 225 2.43 -7.32 9.42
CA GLU A 225 1.27 -8.04 9.93
C GLU A 225 0.65 -8.99 8.91
N GLU A 226 0.72 -8.65 7.61
CA GLU A 226 0.03 -9.43 6.60
C GLU A 226 0.93 -10.02 5.52
N LEU A 227 1.61 -9.15 4.76
CA LEU A 227 2.26 -9.60 3.54
C LEU A 227 3.41 -10.58 3.81
N ILE A 228 4.26 -10.31 4.81
CA ILE A 228 5.37 -11.20 5.17
C ILE A 228 4.87 -12.50 5.81
N PRO A 229 3.95 -12.51 6.79
CA PRO A 229 3.38 -13.74 7.33
C PRO A 229 2.71 -14.60 6.25
N GLU A 230 1.91 -14.01 5.37
CA GLU A 230 1.25 -14.75 4.31
C GLU A 230 2.26 -15.31 3.28
N ALA A 231 3.24 -14.52 2.86
CA ALA A 231 4.31 -14.95 1.96
C ALA A 231 5.15 -16.10 2.54
N SER A 232 5.26 -16.17 3.87
CA SER A 232 6.04 -17.16 4.61
C SER A 232 5.21 -18.39 5.02
N SER A 233 3.88 -18.37 4.85
CA SER A 233 2.97 -19.42 5.29
C SER A 233 3.25 -20.79 4.64
N GLY A 234 2.89 -21.89 5.32
CA GLY A 234 3.01 -23.25 4.79
C GLY A 234 4.45 -23.74 4.64
N GLN A 235 4.77 -24.49 3.57
CA GLN A 235 6.12 -25.05 3.37
C GLN A 235 7.14 -23.94 3.10
N HIS A 236 8.33 -24.09 3.70
CA HIS A 236 9.46 -23.19 3.49
C HIS A 236 9.80 -23.02 2.00
N SER A 237 10.04 -21.78 1.58
CA SER A 237 10.42 -21.46 0.21
C SER A 237 11.17 -20.14 0.18
N ASN A 238 12.24 -20.05 -0.59
CA ASN A 238 12.99 -18.81 -0.78
C ASN A 238 12.32 -17.84 -1.78
N LEU A 239 11.17 -18.21 -2.37
CA LEU A 239 10.51 -17.41 -3.40
C LEU A 239 10.06 -16.05 -2.88
N SER A 240 9.53 -15.98 -1.65
CA SER A 240 9.14 -14.73 -1.03
C SER A 240 10.35 -13.80 -0.78
N THR A 241 11.46 -14.36 -0.32
CA THR A 241 12.71 -13.60 -0.11
C THR A 241 13.30 -13.08 -1.42
N ILE A 242 13.28 -13.90 -2.48
CA ILE A 242 13.71 -13.48 -3.82
C ILE A 242 12.77 -12.39 -4.35
N GLY A 243 11.45 -12.58 -4.25
CA GLY A 243 10.46 -11.58 -4.62
C GLY A 243 10.68 -10.26 -3.89
N PHE A 244 10.85 -10.31 -2.56
CA PHE A 244 11.15 -9.14 -1.72
C PHE A 244 12.40 -8.39 -2.22
N SER A 245 13.48 -9.11 -2.46
CA SER A 245 14.74 -8.50 -2.93
C SER A 245 14.57 -7.81 -4.28
N VAL A 246 13.84 -8.43 -5.21
CA VAL A 246 13.57 -7.86 -6.54
C VAL A 246 12.67 -6.61 -6.42
N GLY A 247 11.59 -6.67 -5.64
CA GLY A 247 10.69 -5.55 -5.44
C GLY A 247 11.38 -4.36 -4.75
N PHE A 248 12.16 -4.64 -3.72
CA PHE A 248 12.94 -3.64 -2.99
C PHE A 248 13.92 -2.90 -3.91
N VAL A 249 14.72 -3.65 -4.69
CA VAL A 249 15.70 -3.06 -5.62
C VAL A 249 14.99 -2.28 -6.73
N LEU A 250 13.89 -2.81 -7.27
CA LEU A 250 13.11 -2.12 -8.30
C LEU A 250 12.64 -0.75 -7.81
N MET A 251 12.03 -0.69 -6.63
CA MET A 251 11.53 0.57 -6.07
C MET A 251 12.65 1.53 -5.71
N MET A 252 13.73 1.02 -5.10
CA MET A 252 14.91 1.82 -4.79
C MET A 252 15.50 2.48 -6.05
N VAL A 253 15.61 1.72 -7.15
CA VAL A 253 16.09 2.27 -8.43
C VAL A 253 15.13 3.30 -8.98
N LEU A 254 13.83 3.05 -8.92
CA LEU A 254 12.79 3.93 -9.42
C LEU A 254 12.80 5.26 -8.67
N ASP A 255 12.93 5.22 -7.35
CA ASP A 255 13.02 6.40 -6.50
C ASP A 255 14.28 7.23 -6.80
N VAL A 256 15.44 6.59 -6.86
CA VAL A 256 16.73 7.29 -7.13
C VAL A 256 16.80 7.86 -8.55
N VAL A 257 16.19 7.20 -9.54
CA VAL A 257 16.25 7.66 -10.96
C VAL A 257 15.24 8.78 -11.23
N MET A 258 14.09 8.76 -10.57
CA MET A 258 13.01 9.74 -10.75
C MET A 258 12.96 10.82 -9.65
N GLY A 259 13.54 10.55 -8.48
CA GLY A 259 13.61 11.48 -7.34
C GLY A 259 14.75 12.48 -7.44
#